data_eead31e2cce1c9a1351e53f4db1436cd
#
_entry.id   eead31e2cce1c9a1351e53f4db1436cd
#
_cell.length_a   1.000
_cell.length_b   1.000
_cell.length_c   1.000
_cell.angle_alpha   90.00
_cell.angle_beta   90.00
_cell.angle_gamma   90.00
#
_symmetry.space_group_name_H-M   'P 1'
#
loop_
_entity.id
_entity.type
_entity.pdbx_description
1 polymer ?
#
loop_
_entity_poly.entity_id
_entity_poly.type
_entity_poly.pdbx_seq_one_letter_code
_entity_poly.pdbx_strand_id
1 'polypeptide(L)' 'RVRVMINGTAIYAVQGVNDWTEAMRESARDGAVFEICSRSVANHGLPRETLPPWLTLVDAAIPAIAECIAEGWTYIKP' A
#
# COMPACT_ATOMS: atom_id res chain seq x y z
N ARG A 1 -11.92 -8.10 -7.03
CA ARG A 1 -10.84 -7.12 -6.96
C ARG A 1 -10.18 -7.15 -5.59
N VAL A 2 -8.90 -6.86 -5.57
CA VAL A 2 -8.11 -6.84 -4.34
C VAL A 2 -7.50 -5.46 -4.17
N ARG A 3 -7.63 -4.90 -2.97
CA ARG A 3 -6.92 -3.68 -2.57
C ARG A 3 -6.07 -4.01 -1.35
N VAL A 4 -4.81 -3.61 -1.40
CA VAL A 4 -3.86 -3.86 -0.32
C VAL A 4 -3.43 -2.52 0.26
N MET A 5 -3.61 -2.36 1.57
CA MET A 5 -3.17 -1.16 2.28
C MET A 5 -1.88 -1.47 3.02
N ILE A 6 -0.84 -0.74 2.68
CA ILE A 6 0.48 -0.89 3.31
C ILE A 6 0.68 0.27 4.30
N ASN A 7 0.87 -0.07 5.57
CA ASN A 7 1.08 0.92 6.61
C ASN A 7 1.98 0.39 7.72
N GLY A 8 2.39 1.26 8.63
CA GLY A 8 3.29 0.91 9.71
C GLY A 8 4.61 0.40 9.17
N THR A 9 5.19 -0.59 9.83
CA THR A 9 6.47 -1.16 9.42
C THR A 9 6.39 -1.96 8.13
N ALA A 10 5.19 -2.31 7.66
CA ALA A 10 5.02 -3.02 6.40
C ALA A 10 5.53 -2.20 5.21
N ILE A 11 5.68 -0.89 5.35
CA ILE A 11 6.21 -0.03 4.28
C ILE A 11 7.61 -0.43 3.84
N TYR A 12 8.38 -1.09 4.70
CA TYR A 12 9.72 -1.54 4.35
C TYR A 12 9.71 -2.65 3.28
N ALA A 13 8.58 -3.33 3.07
CA ALA A 13 8.46 -4.33 2.02
C ALA A 13 8.55 -3.73 0.61
N VAL A 14 8.28 -2.42 0.47
CA VAL A 14 8.36 -1.74 -0.83
C VAL A 14 9.61 -0.88 -0.96
N GLN A 15 10.54 -1.00 -0.03
CA GLN A 15 11.78 -0.27 -0.06
C GLN A 15 12.80 -1.00 -0.93
N GLY A 16 13.20 -0.36 -2.02
CA GLY A 16 14.16 -0.95 -2.95
C GLY A 16 13.56 -2.07 -3.80
N VAL A 17 14.44 -2.84 -4.44
CA VAL A 17 14.06 -3.98 -5.28
C VAL A 17 14.28 -5.25 -4.47
N ASN A 18 13.23 -6.03 -4.29
CA ASN A 18 13.29 -7.30 -3.55
C ASN A 18 12.20 -8.24 -4.08
N ASP A 19 12.16 -9.47 -3.56
CA ASP A 19 11.20 -10.47 -4.04
C ASP A 19 9.74 -10.04 -3.80
N TRP A 20 9.48 -9.32 -2.72
CA TRP A 20 8.14 -8.85 -2.41
C TRP A 20 7.68 -7.75 -3.37
N THR A 21 8.56 -6.81 -3.71
CA THR A 21 8.20 -5.76 -4.68
C THR A 21 7.94 -6.35 -6.05
N GLU A 22 8.68 -7.37 -6.46
CA GLU A 22 8.44 -8.05 -7.74
C GLU A 22 7.06 -8.73 -7.76
N ALA A 23 6.73 -9.47 -6.71
CA ALA A 23 5.43 -10.15 -6.61
C ALA A 23 4.27 -9.15 -6.60
N MET A 24 4.41 -8.06 -5.85
CA MET A 24 3.40 -7.01 -5.80
C MET A 24 3.22 -6.32 -7.15
N ARG A 25 4.32 -6.06 -7.85
CA ARG A 25 4.28 -5.46 -9.18
C ARG A 25 3.50 -6.32 -10.16
N GLU A 26 3.72 -7.63 -10.13
CA GLU A 26 2.97 -8.56 -10.98
C GLU A 26 1.49 -8.55 -10.64
N SER A 27 1.13 -8.56 -9.35
CA SER A 27 -0.26 -8.51 -8.91
C SER A 27 -0.91 -7.19 -9.32
N ALA A 28 -0.19 -6.07 -9.24
CA ALA A 28 -0.69 -4.77 -9.67
C ALA A 28 -0.99 -4.77 -11.18
N ARG A 29 -0.12 -5.41 -11.97
CA ARG A 29 -0.33 -5.56 -13.40
C ARG A 29 -1.61 -6.34 -13.71
N ASP A 30 -1.94 -7.31 -12.84
CA ASP A 30 -3.14 -8.13 -12.98
C ASP A 30 -4.40 -7.47 -12.38
N GLY A 31 -4.29 -6.25 -11.90
CA GLY A 31 -5.43 -5.46 -11.46
C GLY A 31 -5.58 -5.26 -9.96
N ALA A 32 -4.68 -5.79 -9.13
CA ALA A 32 -4.68 -5.50 -7.71
C ALA A 32 -4.25 -4.04 -7.48
N VAL A 33 -4.87 -3.37 -6.51
CA VAL A 33 -4.56 -1.98 -6.17
C VAL A 33 -3.74 -1.98 -4.89
N PHE A 34 -2.55 -1.40 -4.96
CA PHE A 34 -1.67 -1.27 -3.80
C PHE A 34 -1.63 0.18 -3.35
N GLU A 35 -1.98 0.42 -2.10
CA GLU A 35 -2.01 1.74 -1.51
C GLU A 35 -1.06 1.79 -0.31
N ILE A 36 -0.43 2.93 -0.11
CA ILE A 36 0.52 3.12 0.99
C ILE A 36 0.14 4.36 1.78
N CYS A 37 0.23 4.24 3.10
CA CYS A 37 -0.13 5.32 4.02
C CYS A 37 0.94 6.41 4.03
N SER A 38 0.58 7.62 3.64
CA SER A 38 1.50 8.76 3.62
C SER A 38 2.06 9.07 5.00
N ARG A 39 1.27 8.89 6.05
CA ARG A 39 1.73 9.12 7.42
C ARG A 39 2.83 8.13 7.81
N SER A 40 2.67 6.87 7.44
CA SER A 40 3.70 5.86 7.71
C SER A 40 4.98 6.15 6.94
N VAL A 41 4.87 6.58 5.68
CA VAL A 41 6.02 6.97 4.86
C VAL A 41 6.77 8.12 5.54
N ALA A 42 6.06 9.14 5.97
CA ALA A 42 6.66 10.31 6.64
C ALA A 42 7.27 9.93 8.00
N ASN A 43 6.56 9.15 8.80
CA ASN A 43 7.01 8.76 10.13
C ASN A 43 8.29 7.92 10.11
N HIS A 44 8.46 7.13 9.06
CA HIS A 44 9.65 6.29 8.90
C HIS A 44 10.73 6.90 8.01
N GLY A 45 10.50 8.13 7.54
CA GLY A 45 11.50 8.87 6.78
C GLY A 45 11.80 8.32 5.38
N LEU A 46 10.87 7.59 4.78
CA LEU A 46 11.06 7.08 3.43
C LEU A 46 10.85 8.19 2.40
N PRO A 47 11.82 8.39 1.48
CA PRO A 47 11.64 9.38 0.41
C PRO A 47 10.53 8.94 -0.54
N ARG A 48 9.56 9.83 -0.79
CA ARG A 48 8.42 9.52 -1.66
C ARG A 48 8.86 9.18 -3.07
N GLU A 49 9.89 9.82 -3.57
CA GLU A 49 10.39 9.63 -4.93
C GLU A 49 11.01 8.26 -5.15
N THR A 50 11.28 7.51 -4.08
CA THR A 50 11.81 6.14 -4.19
C THR A 50 10.72 5.07 -4.20
N LEU A 51 9.45 5.48 -4.02
CA LEU A 51 8.35 4.53 -4.02
C LEU A 51 8.04 4.04 -5.44
N PRO A 52 7.69 2.74 -5.60
CA PRO A 52 7.35 2.23 -6.93
C PRO A 52 6.15 2.97 -7.55
N PRO A 53 6.12 3.13 -8.89
CA PRO A 53 5.07 3.89 -9.55
C PRO A 53 3.68 3.22 -9.52
N TRP A 54 3.63 1.92 -9.23
CA TRP A 54 2.36 1.19 -9.13
C TRP A 54 1.70 1.34 -7.75
N LEU A 55 2.34 2.03 -6.81
CA LEU A 55 1.76 2.36 -5.51
C LEU A 55 0.96 3.66 -5.61
N THR A 56 -0.17 3.69 -4.89
CA THR A 56 -0.96 4.90 -4.71
C THR A 56 -0.81 5.39 -3.27
N LEU A 57 -0.42 6.65 -3.10
CA LEU A 57 -0.35 7.26 -1.77
C LEU A 57 -1.75 7.64 -1.30
N VAL A 58 -2.08 7.26 -0.07
CA VAL A 58 -3.29 7.73 0.60
C VAL A 58 -2.89 8.55 1.82
N ASP A 59 -3.74 9.49 2.23
CA ASP A 59 -3.39 10.39 3.33
C ASP A 59 -3.20 9.65 4.65
N ALA A 60 -4.09 8.72 4.96
CA ALA A 60 -4.00 7.91 6.17
C ALA A 60 -4.70 6.57 5.94
N ALA A 61 -4.14 5.50 6.50
CA ALA A 61 -4.63 4.14 6.28
C ALA A 61 -6.02 3.92 6.89
N ILE A 62 -6.22 4.35 8.13
CA ILE A 62 -7.45 4.05 8.86
C ILE A 62 -8.69 4.67 8.20
N PRO A 63 -8.71 5.96 7.85
CA PRO A 63 -9.84 6.52 7.12
C PRO A 63 -10.06 5.87 5.75
N ALA A 64 -8.99 5.54 5.03
CA ALA A 64 -9.09 4.90 3.72
C ALA A 64 -9.73 3.52 3.83
N ILE A 65 -9.34 2.74 4.82
CA ILE A 65 -9.93 1.42 5.09
C ILE A 65 -11.40 1.56 5.46
N ALA A 66 -11.74 2.54 6.31
CA ALA A 66 -13.12 2.79 6.72
C ALA A 66 -14.01 3.12 5.52
N GLU A 67 -13.52 3.94 4.59
CA GLU A 67 -14.25 4.27 3.35
C GLU A 67 -14.49 3.02 2.51
N CYS A 68 -13.49 2.16 2.37
CA CYS A 68 -13.64 0.91 1.63
C CYS A 68 -14.70 0.00 2.25
N ILE A 69 -14.70 -0.14 3.56
CA ILE A 69 -15.70 -0.95 4.26
C ILE A 69 -17.10 -0.38 4.03
N ALA A 70 -17.24 0.95 4.09
CA ALA A 70 -18.50 1.62 3.81
C ALA A 70 -18.99 1.39 2.39
N GLU A 71 -18.08 1.18 1.44
CA GLU A 71 -18.39 0.90 0.03
C GLU A 71 -18.67 -0.58 -0.24
N GLY A 72 -18.62 -1.44 0.77
CA GLY A 72 -18.92 -2.85 0.63
C GLY A 72 -17.73 -3.79 0.51
N TRP A 73 -16.51 -3.29 0.67
CA TRP A 73 -15.33 -4.15 0.67
C TRP A 73 -15.24 -4.95 1.97
N THR A 74 -14.77 -6.18 1.86
CA THR A 74 -14.50 -7.01 3.03
C THR A 74 -13.06 -6.76 3.48
N TYR A 75 -12.87 -6.48 4.76
CA TYR A 75 -11.55 -6.21 5.32
C TYR A 75 -10.94 -7.47 5.91
N ILE A 76 -9.73 -7.79 5.49
CA ILE A 76 -8.95 -8.91 6.02
C ILE A 76 -7.61 -8.38 6.48
N LYS A 77 -7.31 -8.56 7.75
CA LYS A 77 -6.01 -8.22 8.31
C LYS A 77 -5.25 -9.51 8.59
N PRO A 78 -4.12 -9.74 7.88
CA PRO A 78 -3.33 -10.94 8.10
C PRO A 78 -2.64 -10.95 9.47
#